data_697f19a66adb004a4ec00d22ceb4e607
#
_entry.id   697f19a66adb004a4ec00d22ceb4e607
#
_cell.length_a   1.000
_cell.length_b   1.000
_cell.length_c   1.000
_cell.angle_alpha   90.00
_cell.angle_beta   90.00
_cell.angle_gamma   90.00
#
_symmetry.space_group_name_H-M   'P 1'
#
loop_
_entity.id
_entity.type
_entity.pdbx_description
1 polymer ?
#
loop_
_entity_poly.entity_id
_entity_poly.type
_entity_poly.pdbx_seq_one_letter_code
_entity_poly.pdbx_strand_id
1 'polypeptide(L)'
;EITTRLVGSEMCIRDRVYGGEPHDIEAIIKEYTEYGKRLAKYVDDVSVIVYEAAKANKTIMFEGAQATLLDIDFGTYPYVTSSHPLSAGVCVGTGVGPMIISNIIGVAKAYTTRVGKGPFPTELDDEIGEAIRNKGGEFGTTTGRPRRTGWFDAVIVRHSVRVNGLSSLAINKLDTLGGIGDLKVCVAYKKPDGTVIENFPAALEELADCVPVYETLKGFDDDISSCRSFDELPEACKKYIERLEELCDCHISMVGVGPDREQIIER
;
A
#
# COMPACT_ATOMS: atom_id res chain seq x y z
N GLU A 1 -14.92 -30.47 -15.52
CA GLU A 1 -15.27 -30.08 -16.92
C GLU A 1 -14.74 -28.67 -17.32
N ILE A 2 -14.70 -27.71 -16.44
CA ILE A 2 -14.16 -26.36 -16.74
C ILE A 2 -12.65 -26.40 -16.90
N THR A 3 -11.95 -27.18 -16.10
CA THR A 3 -10.49 -27.32 -16.12
C THR A 3 -9.97 -27.96 -17.40
N THR A 4 -10.64 -28.98 -17.93
CA THR A 4 -10.25 -29.64 -19.19
C THR A 4 -10.45 -28.78 -20.42
N ARG A 5 -11.43 -27.88 -20.43
CA ARG A 5 -11.64 -26.91 -21.53
C ARG A 5 -10.59 -25.82 -21.55
N LEU A 6 -10.19 -25.28 -20.38
CA LEU A 6 -9.15 -24.27 -20.27
C LEU A 6 -7.79 -24.81 -20.72
N VAL A 7 -7.39 -25.99 -20.22
CA VAL A 7 -6.12 -26.63 -20.60
C VAL A 7 -6.08 -26.94 -22.10
N GLY A 8 -7.17 -27.47 -22.67
CA GLY A 8 -7.27 -27.70 -24.11
C GLY A 8 -7.20 -26.41 -24.94
N SER A 9 -7.78 -25.30 -24.46
CA SER A 9 -7.74 -24.02 -25.12
C SER A 9 -6.33 -23.41 -25.10
N GLU A 10 -5.64 -23.43 -23.98
CA GLU A 10 -4.26 -22.92 -23.85
C GLU A 10 -3.28 -23.70 -24.73
N MET A 11 -3.39 -25.03 -24.77
CA MET A 11 -2.57 -25.87 -25.66
C MET A 11 -2.80 -25.52 -27.13
N CYS A 12 -4.06 -25.37 -27.56
CA CYS A 12 -4.39 -24.97 -28.93
C CYS A 12 -3.92 -23.56 -29.30
N ILE A 13 -3.91 -22.63 -28.38
CA ILE A 13 -3.38 -21.28 -28.61
C ILE A 13 -1.86 -21.33 -28.78
N ARG A 14 -1.17 -22.06 -27.89
CA ARG A 14 0.28 -22.15 -27.92
C ARG A 14 0.81 -22.78 -29.18
N ASP A 15 0.29 -23.99 -29.54
CA ASP A 15 0.80 -24.74 -30.69
C ASP A 15 0.27 -24.19 -32.02
N ARG A 16 -1.01 -23.86 -32.12
CA ARG A 16 -1.64 -23.45 -33.40
C ARG A 16 -1.54 -22.00 -33.71
N VAL A 17 -1.59 -21.12 -32.69
CA VAL A 17 -1.55 -19.65 -32.89
C VAL A 17 -0.13 -19.13 -32.80
N TYR A 18 0.65 -19.59 -31.82
CA TYR A 18 2.00 -19.11 -31.58
C TYR A 18 3.10 -20.01 -32.14
N GLY A 19 2.77 -21.18 -32.69
CA GLY A 19 3.75 -22.10 -33.28
C GLY A 19 4.76 -22.67 -32.28
N GLY A 20 4.41 -22.67 -30.98
CA GLY A 20 5.25 -23.19 -29.91
C GLY A 20 5.10 -24.70 -29.75
N GLU A 21 6.14 -25.36 -29.20
CA GLU A 21 6.05 -26.79 -28.89
C GLU A 21 4.97 -27.06 -27.82
N PRO A 22 4.16 -28.11 -27.97
CA PRO A 22 3.17 -28.47 -26.95
C PRO A 22 3.86 -28.85 -25.64
N HIS A 23 3.17 -28.58 -24.53
CA HIS A 23 3.68 -28.99 -23.22
C HIS A 23 3.61 -30.54 -23.04
N ASP A 24 4.63 -31.11 -22.43
CA ASP A 24 4.61 -32.49 -21.97
C ASP A 24 3.73 -32.56 -20.70
N ILE A 25 2.49 -33.01 -20.87
CA ILE A 25 1.50 -33.12 -19.81
C ILE A 25 1.94 -34.08 -18.72
N GLU A 26 2.51 -35.24 -19.10
CA GLU A 26 2.95 -36.25 -18.15
C GLU A 26 4.10 -35.77 -17.28
N ALA A 27 5.04 -35.00 -17.85
CA ALA A 27 6.12 -34.38 -17.10
C ALA A 27 5.58 -33.36 -16.11
N ILE A 28 4.62 -32.51 -16.51
CA ILE A 28 3.97 -31.51 -15.63
C ILE A 28 3.23 -32.21 -14.49
N ILE A 29 2.42 -33.22 -14.79
CA ILE A 29 1.69 -33.99 -13.77
C ILE A 29 2.65 -34.60 -12.75
N LYS A 30 3.72 -35.23 -13.22
CA LYS A 30 4.72 -35.81 -12.34
C LYS A 30 5.38 -34.77 -11.43
N GLU A 31 5.84 -33.69 -12.01
CA GLU A 31 6.52 -32.61 -11.26
C GLU A 31 5.60 -31.98 -10.21
N TYR A 32 4.39 -31.56 -10.59
CA TYR A 32 3.45 -30.91 -9.68
C TYR A 32 2.87 -31.88 -8.62
N THR A 33 2.79 -33.19 -8.95
CA THR A 33 2.44 -34.19 -7.94
C THR A 33 3.51 -34.28 -6.86
N GLU A 34 4.78 -34.23 -7.21
CA GLU A 34 5.87 -34.20 -6.22
C GLU A 34 5.88 -32.92 -5.41
N TYR A 35 5.58 -31.75 -6.02
CA TYR A 35 5.38 -30.51 -5.27
C TYR A 35 4.21 -30.65 -4.30
N GLY A 36 3.08 -31.21 -4.71
CA GLY A 36 1.92 -31.44 -3.85
C GLY A 36 2.27 -32.32 -2.63
N LYS A 37 3.00 -33.40 -2.82
CA LYS A 37 3.48 -34.27 -1.71
C LYS A 37 4.37 -33.50 -0.73
N ARG A 38 5.27 -32.65 -1.22
CA ARG A 38 6.15 -31.82 -0.38
C ARG A 38 5.39 -30.77 0.40
N LEU A 39 4.34 -30.19 -0.20
CA LEU A 39 3.53 -29.11 0.39
C LEU A 39 2.43 -29.63 1.32
N ALA A 40 2.00 -30.91 1.18
CA ALA A 40 0.88 -31.48 1.93
C ALA A 40 0.99 -31.28 3.45
N LYS A 41 2.19 -31.33 4.01
CA LYS A 41 2.44 -31.13 5.45
C LYS A 41 2.21 -29.68 5.95
N TYR A 42 2.06 -28.74 5.03
CA TYR A 42 1.80 -27.32 5.35
C TYR A 42 0.34 -26.91 5.09
N VAL A 43 -0.49 -27.85 4.61
CA VAL A 43 -1.90 -27.61 4.32
C VAL A 43 -2.71 -27.96 5.56
N ASP A 44 -3.48 -26.99 6.05
CA ASP A 44 -4.36 -27.17 7.20
C ASP A 44 -5.55 -26.20 7.12
N ASP A 45 -6.52 -26.33 8.00
CA ASP A 45 -7.65 -25.40 8.11
C ASP A 45 -7.23 -24.14 8.91
N VAL A 46 -6.82 -23.11 8.17
CA VAL A 46 -6.37 -21.83 8.75
C VAL A 46 -7.46 -21.19 9.60
N SER A 47 -8.73 -21.33 9.25
CA SER A 47 -9.84 -20.72 9.99
C SER A 47 -9.95 -21.30 11.40
N VAL A 48 -9.77 -22.62 11.53
CA VAL A 48 -9.74 -23.31 12.86
C VAL A 48 -8.50 -22.90 13.63
N ILE A 49 -7.32 -22.88 13.00
CA ILE A 49 -6.06 -22.51 13.66
C ILE A 49 -6.13 -21.12 14.26
N VAL A 50 -6.59 -20.14 13.49
CA VAL A 50 -6.69 -18.74 13.92
C VAL A 50 -7.76 -18.58 15.01
N TYR A 51 -8.90 -19.23 14.85
CA TYR A 51 -9.98 -19.21 15.84
C TYR A 51 -9.54 -19.76 17.21
N GLU A 52 -8.89 -20.93 17.22
CA GLU A 52 -8.39 -21.54 18.47
C GLU A 52 -7.25 -20.73 19.08
N ALA A 53 -6.39 -20.11 18.27
CA ALA A 53 -5.37 -19.19 18.76
C ALA A 53 -5.98 -17.96 19.45
N ALA A 54 -7.03 -17.39 18.86
CA ALA A 54 -7.75 -16.26 19.44
C ALA A 54 -8.46 -16.65 20.76
N LYS A 55 -9.12 -17.80 20.82
CA LYS A 55 -9.71 -18.35 22.05
C LYS A 55 -8.67 -18.56 23.15
N ALA A 56 -7.48 -18.94 22.79
CA ALA A 56 -6.36 -19.11 23.71
C ALA A 56 -5.67 -17.79 24.11
N ASN A 57 -6.23 -16.64 23.73
CA ASN A 57 -5.69 -15.29 23.96
C ASN A 57 -4.25 -15.12 23.44
N LYS A 58 -3.89 -15.77 22.31
CA LYS A 58 -2.60 -15.57 21.67
C LYS A 58 -2.61 -14.25 20.90
N THR A 59 -1.47 -13.59 20.86
CA THR A 59 -1.25 -12.44 19.98
C THR A 59 -1.16 -12.93 18.54
N ILE A 60 -2.02 -12.39 17.68
CA ILE A 60 -2.09 -12.72 16.26
C ILE A 60 -1.84 -11.45 15.46
N MET A 61 -0.88 -11.49 14.56
CA MET A 61 -0.60 -10.41 13.63
C MET A 61 -0.98 -10.86 12.20
N PHE A 62 -1.80 -10.06 11.55
CA PHE A 62 -2.11 -10.21 10.14
C PHE A 62 -1.36 -9.15 9.36
N GLU A 63 -0.56 -9.57 8.40
CA GLU A 63 0.15 -8.67 7.50
C GLU A 63 -0.52 -8.69 6.12
N GLY A 64 -1.00 -7.51 5.69
CA GLY A 64 -1.55 -7.31 4.35
C GLY A 64 -0.44 -7.07 3.32
N ALA A 65 -0.84 -7.08 2.06
CA ALA A 65 0.02 -6.72 0.94
C ALA A 65 -0.68 -5.66 0.08
N GLN A 66 0.05 -5.07 -0.88
CA GLN A 66 -0.42 -4.02 -1.78
C GLN A 66 -0.79 -2.72 -1.03
N ALA A 67 -1.91 -2.09 -1.40
CA ALA A 67 -2.36 -0.83 -0.79
C ALA A 67 -3.86 -0.63 -1.01
N THR A 68 -4.48 0.27 -0.23
CA THR A 68 -5.91 0.59 -0.28
C THR A 68 -6.39 0.92 -1.69
N LEU A 69 -5.66 1.76 -2.44
CA LEU A 69 -6.07 2.14 -3.80
C LEU A 69 -5.94 1.01 -4.85
N LEU A 70 -5.35 -0.12 -4.48
CA LEU A 70 -5.30 -1.32 -5.31
C LEU A 70 -6.40 -2.33 -4.98
N ASP A 71 -7.27 -2.06 -4.01
CA ASP A 71 -8.43 -2.90 -3.71
C ASP A 71 -9.40 -2.93 -4.89
N ILE A 72 -9.93 -4.12 -5.20
CA ILE A 72 -10.78 -4.31 -6.38
C ILE A 72 -12.08 -3.52 -6.32
N ASP A 73 -12.63 -3.28 -5.13
CA ASP A 73 -13.92 -2.58 -4.93
C ASP A 73 -13.73 -1.11 -4.51
N PHE A 74 -12.75 -0.82 -3.63
CA PHE A 74 -12.55 0.51 -3.05
C PHE A 74 -11.32 1.24 -3.59
N GLY A 75 -10.59 0.62 -4.52
CA GLY A 75 -9.44 1.21 -5.19
C GLY A 75 -9.80 1.93 -6.48
N THR A 76 -8.77 2.24 -7.25
CA THR A 76 -8.86 2.97 -8.53
C THR A 76 -9.08 2.01 -9.71
N TYR A 77 -10.19 1.27 -9.71
CA TYR A 77 -10.52 0.36 -10.80
C TYR A 77 -10.52 1.07 -12.17
N PRO A 78 -9.94 0.52 -13.26
CA PRO A 78 -9.41 -0.85 -13.39
C PRO A 78 -7.92 -1.01 -12.98
N TYR A 79 -7.29 0.00 -12.41
CA TYR A 79 -5.88 -0.04 -12.00
C TYR A 79 -5.72 -0.57 -10.57
N VAL A 80 -6.13 -1.82 -10.37
CA VAL A 80 -6.23 -2.50 -9.07
C VAL A 80 -5.59 -3.88 -9.13
N THR A 81 -5.48 -4.56 -7.98
CA THR A 81 -5.21 -6.00 -7.92
C THR A 81 -6.51 -6.80 -7.92
N SER A 82 -6.44 -8.08 -8.23
CA SER A 82 -7.59 -9.00 -8.18
C SER A 82 -7.86 -9.55 -6.77
N SER A 83 -7.69 -8.71 -5.76
CA SER A 83 -7.81 -9.07 -4.35
C SER A 83 -8.30 -7.90 -3.50
N HIS A 84 -8.52 -8.16 -2.20
CA HIS A 84 -8.91 -7.18 -1.20
C HIS A 84 -7.75 -6.92 -0.24
N PRO A 85 -6.85 -5.95 -0.53
CA PRO A 85 -5.79 -5.55 0.40
C PRO A 85 -6.29 -4.78 1.62
N LEU A 86 -7.57 -4.40 1.68
CA LEU A 86 -8.17 -3.78 2.86
C LEU A 86 -8.15 -4.71 4.07
N SER A 87 -8.25 -4.13 5.27
CA SER A 87 -8.31 -4.88 6.54
C SER A 87 -9.42 -5.94 6.55
N ALA A 88 -10.55 -5.67 5.90
CA ALA A 88 -11.65 -6.64 5.72
C ALA A 88 -11.22 -7.90 4.94
N GLY A 89 -10.20 -7.79 4.09
CA GLY A 89 -9.61 -8.92 3.36
C GLY A 89 -9.01 -9.99 4.27
N VAL A 90 -8.62 -9.64 5.49
CA VAL A 90 -8.17 -10.59 6.51
C VAL A 90 -9.26 -11.62 6.80
N CYS A 91 -10.50 -11.15 7.00
CA CYS A 91 -11.64 -12.04 7.29
C CYS A 91 -11.92 -13.00 6.13
N VAL A 92 -11.86 -12.50 4.91
CA VAL A 92 -12.07 -13.31 3.70
C VAL A 92 -10.92 -14.31 3.49
N GLY A 93 -9.68 -13.86 3.68
CA GLY A 93 -8.48 -14.68 3.42
C GLY A 93 -8.21 -15.75 4.48
N THR A 94 -8.64 -15.54 5.71
CA THR A 94 -8.38 -16.46 6.83
C THR A 94 -9.63 -17.19 7.32
N GLY A 95 -10.83 -16.77 6.90
CA GLY A 95 -12.09 -17.38 7.31
C GLY A 95 -12.53 -17.04 8.74
N VAL A 96 -11.98 -15.98 9.35
CA VAL A 96 -12.34 -15.54 10.70
C VAL A 96 -13.33 -14.39 10.70
N GLY A 97 -14.13 -14.28 11.76
CA GLY A 97 -15.07 -13.15 11.90
C GLY A 97 -14.35 -11.84 12.25
N PRO A 98 -14.94 -10.67 11.87
CA PRO A 98 -14.29 -9.37 12.05
C PRO A 98 -14.02 -8.99 13.52
N MET A 99 -14.75 -9.56 14.47
CA MET A 99 -14.58 -9.29 15.91
C MET A 99 -13.27 -9.82 16.49
N ILE A 100 -12.51 -10.61 15.75
CA ILE A 100 -11.16 -11.04 16.14
C ILE A 100 -10.14 -9.92 15.99
N ILE A 101 -10.38 -8.98 15.09
CA ILE A 101 -9.46 -7.87 14.80
C ILE A 101 -9.70 -6.78 15.85
N SER A 102 -8.71 -6.54 16.71
CA SER A 102 -8.80 -5.55 17.79
C SER A 102 -8.08 -4.24 17.48
N ASN A 103 -7.09 -4.26 16.56
CA ASN A 103 -6.29 -3.10 16.20
C ASN A 103 -5.88 -3.17 14.73
N ILE A 104 -5.95 -2.04 14.02
CA ILE A 104 -5.59 -1.97 12.61
C ILE A 104 -4.63 -0.81 12.41
N ILE A 105 -3.37 -1.11 12.08
CA ILE A 105 -2.33 -0.12 11.85
C ILE A 105 -2.18 0.06 10.34
N GLY A 106 -2.42 1.28 9.86
CA GLY A 106 -2.16 1.65 8.47
C GLY A 106 -0.70 2.04 8.28
N VAL A 107 -0.02 1.42 7.32
CA VAL A 107 1.35 1.80 6.97
C VAL A 107 1.32 2.74 5.77
N ALA A 108 1.85 3.95 5.95
CA ALA A 108 1.98 4.96 4.91
C ALA A 108 3.41 5.51 4.85
N LYS A 109 3.77 6.14 3.75
CA LYS A 109 5.01 6.90 3.63
C LYS A 109 4.73 8.37 3.94
N ALA A 110 5.76 9.11 4.29
CA ALA A 110 5.68 10.58 4.45
C ALA A 110 5.46 11.32 3.09
N TYR A 111 5.36 10.60 2.00
CA TYR A 111 5.05 11.05 0.64
C TYR A 111 4.28 9.95 -0.10
N THR A 112 3.79 10.21 -1.30
CA THR A 112 3.01 9.22 -2.05
C THR A 112 3.86 8.55 -3.14
N THR A 113 3.64 7.24 -3.36
CA THR A 113 4.24 6.52 -4.49
C THR A 113 3.18 5.67 -5.19
N ARG A 114 3.34 5.50 -6.50
CA ARG A 114 2.50 4.61 -7.29
C ARG A 114 3.34 3.80 -8.28
N VAL A 115 2.98 2.53 -8.44
CA VAL A 115 3.53 1.65 -9.48
C VAL A 115 2.50 1.49 -10.58
N GLY A 116 2.94 1.59 -11.83
CA GLY A 116 2.09 1.39 -13.00
C GLY A 116 1.14 2.55 -13.30
N LYS A 117 0.11 2.26 -14.10
CA LYS A 117 -0.88 3.23 -14.55
C LYS A 117 -1.93 3.53 -13.47
N GLY A 118 -2.74 4.53 -13.73
CA GLY A 118 -3.82 4.98 -12.87
C GLY A 118 -3.62 6.40 -12.37
N PRO A 119 -4.65 7.02 -11.81
CA PRO A 119 -4.61 8.41 -11.36
C PRO A 119 -3.64 8.59 -10.21
N PHE A 120 -2.97 9.72 -10.20
CA PHE A 120 -2.04 10.14 -9.18
C PHE A 120 -2.06 11.66 -9.05
N PRO A 121 -3.05 12.25 -8.38
CA PRO A 121 -3.24 13.70 -8.36
C PRO A 121 -2.05 14.52 -7.87
N THR A 122 -1.27 13.97 -6.94
CA THR A 122 -0.12 14.65 -6.33
C THR A 122 1.22 14.27 -6.98
N GLU A 123 1.20 13.61 -8.14
CA GLU A 123 2.42 13.21 -8.85
C GLU A 123 3.33 14.38 -9.15
N LEU A 124 4.62 14.16 -9.00
CA LEU A 124 5.70 15.10 -9.31
C LEU A 124 6.53 14.55 -10.47
N ASP A 125 6.40 15.19 -11.61
CA ASP A 125 7.21 14.91 -12.81
C ASP A 125 8.25 16.02 -12.99
N ASP A 126 8.99 16.32 -11.92
CA ASP A 126 9.97 17.38 -11.82
C ASP A 126 11.20 16.93 -11.01
N GLU A 127 12.13 17.84 -10.80
CA GLU A 127 13.37 17.61 -10.05
C GLU A 127 13.10 17.18 -8.59
N ILE A 128 12.00 17.66 -7.98
CA ILE A 128 11.62 17.28 -6.61
C ILE A 128 11.16 15.83 -6.59
N GLY A 129 10.32 15.42 -7.54
CA GLY A 129 9.87 14.04 -7.69
C GLY A 129 11.04 13.08 -7.92
N GLU A 130 12.02 13.49 -8.71
CA GLU A 130 13.25 12.72 -8.95
C GLU A 130 14.12 12.63 -7.67
N ALA A 131 14.28 13.72 -6.95
CA ALA A 131 15.01 13.73 -5.68
C ALA A 131 14.39 12.79 -4.63
N ILE A 132 13.06 12.83 -4.46
CA ILE A 132 12.32 11.92 -3.57
C ILE A 132 12.51 10.46 -4.03
N ARG A 133 12.40 10.18 -5.33
CA ARG A 133 12.59 8.83 -5.89
C ARG A 133 13.99 8.28 -5.58
N ASN A 134 15.01 9.06 -5.86
CA ASN A 134 16.41 8.64 -5.70
C ASN A 134 16.75 8.46 -4.22
N LYS A 135 16.43 9.44 -3.37
CA LYS A 135 16.70 9.41 -1.94
C LYS A 135 15.89 8.32 -1.23
N GLY A 136 14.62 8.16 -1.61
CA GLY A 136 13.74 7.11 -1.09
C GLY A 136 14.01 5.72 -1.65
N GLY A 137 14.88 5.56 -2.65
CA GLY A 137 15.12 4.27 -3.30
C GLY A 137 13.86 3.71 -3.96
N GLU A 138 13.03 4.58 -4.54
CA GLU A 138 11.72 4.21 -5.06
C GLU A 138 11.83 3.54 -6.44
N PHE A 139 12.35 2.31 -6.41
CA PHE A 139 12.49 1.42 -7.56
C PHE A 139 11.88 0.05 -7.24
N GLY A 140 11.41 -0.64 -8.27
CA GLY A 140 10.88 -2.00 -8.13
C GLY A 140 12.00 -2.99 -7.77
N THR A 141 11.84 -3.73 -6.68
CA THR A 141 12.87 -4.65 -6.18
C THR A 141 13.28 -5.68 -7.24
N THR A 142 12.34 -6.23 -8.01
CA THR A 142 12.62 -7.26 -9.01
C THR A 142 12.94 -6.67 -10.37
N THR A 143 12.26 -5.59 -10.77
CA THR A 143 12.33 -5.06 -12.14
C THR A 143 13.22 -3.84 -12.27
N GLY A 144 13.64 -3.21 -11.17
CA GLY A 144 14.37 -1.94 -11.18
C GLY A 144 13.56 -0.75 -11.73
N ARG A 145 12.28 -0.93 -12.06
CA ARG A 145 11.47 0.15 -12.65
C ARG A 145 11.29 1.29 -11.65
N PRO A 146 11.47 2.55 -12.08
CA PRO A 146 11.22 3.70 -11.22
C PRO A 146 9.73 3.74 -10.84
N ARG A 147 9.47 4.01 -9.56
CA ARG A 147 8.12 4.31 -9.08
C ARG A 147 7.82 5.78 -9.33
N ARG A 148 6.56 6.06 -9.60
CA ARG A 148 6.02 7.43 -9.62
C ARG A 148 6.02 7.95 -8.18
N THR A 149 6.40 9.20 -7.98
CA THR A 149 6.52 9.84 -6.68
C THR A 149 5.69 11.13 -6.64
N GLY A 150 5.20 11.50 -5.49
CA GLY A 150 4.39 12.70 -5.33
C GLY A 150 4.29 13.14 -3.88
N TRP A 151 3.73 14.31 -3.64
CA TRP A 151 3.49 14.83 -2.30
C TRP A 151 2.53 13.94 -1.52
N PHE A 152 2.60 14.02 -0.18
CA PHE A 152 1.63 13.33 0.68
C PHE A 152 0.21 13.76 0.35
N ASP A 153 -0.69 12.79 0.24
CA ASP A 153 -2.08 13.01 -0.12
C ASP A 153 -3.00 12.63 1.04
N ALA A 154 -3.41 13.64 1.81
CA ALA A 154 -4.28 13.43 2.96
C ALA A 154 -5.70 12.99 2.55
N VAL A 155 -6.16 13.30 1.33
CA VAL A 155 -7.46 12.83 0.82
C VAL A 155 -7.46 11.31 0.66
N ILE A 156 -6.38 10.76 0.07
CA ILE A 156 -6.18 9.31 -0.07
C ILE A 156 -6.05 8.64 1.29
N VAL A 157 -5.27 9.24 2.22
CA VAL A 157 -5.06 8.63 3.53
C VAL A 157 -6.33 8.66 4.37
N ARG A 158 -7.13 9.75 4.36
CA ARG A 158 -8.48 9.77 4.99
C ARG A 158 -9.41 8.70 4.42
N HIS A 159 -9.39 8.51 3.10
CA HIS A 159 -10.12 7.40 2.48
C HIS A 159 -9.65 6.06 3.04
N SER A 160 -8.34 5.86 3.13
CA SER A 160 -7.76 4.63 3.67
C SER A 160 -8.12 4.41 5.14
N VAL A 161 -8.07 5.45 5.98
CA VAL A 161 -8.50 5.41 7.39
C VAL A 161 -9.95 4.91 7.48
N ARG A 162 -10.84 5.51 6.69
CA ARG A 162 -12.29 5.20 6.71
C ARG A 162 -12.59 3.77 6.27
N VAL A 163 -12.05 3.33 5.12
CA VAL A 163 -12.42 2.03 4.54
C VAL A 163 -11.75 0.84 5.22
N ASN A 164 -10.65 1.08 5.93
CA ASN A 164 -9.97 0.05 6.72
C ASN A 164 -10.36 0.09 8.20
N GLY A 165 -10.95 1.18 8.70
CA GLY A 165 -11.19 1.37 10.13
C GLY A 165 -9.87 1.44 10.92
N LEU A 166 -8.90 2.23 10.45
CA LEU A 166 -7.58 2.29 11.08
C LEU A 166 -7.67 2.83 12.51
N SER A 167 -6.97 2.18 13.42
CA SER A 167 -6.78 2.65 14.80
C SER A 167 -5.63 3.65 14.89
N SER A 168 -4.61 3.46 14.06
CA SER A 168 -3.46 4.35 13.97
C SER A 168 -2.73 4.22 12.63
N LEU A 169 -1.80 5.15 12.40
CA LEU A 169 -0.89 5.15 11.25
C LEU A 169 0.56 4.95 11.71
N ALA A 170 1.31 4.23 10.90
CA ALA A 170 2.77 4.20 10.93
C ALA A 170 3.29 4.95 9.70
N ILE A 171 3.91 6.11 9.89
CA ILE A 171 4.46 6.94 8.80
C ILE A 171 5.94 6.62 8.63
N ASN A 172 6.28 6.02 7.51
CA ASN A 172 7.64 5.64 7.17
C ASN A 172 8.31 6.64 6.22
N LYS A 173 9.65 6.55 6.13
CA LYS A 173 10.47 7.33 5.18
C LYS A 173 10.39 8.84 5.36
N LEU A 174 10.24 9.32 6.60
CA LEU A 174 10.31 10.73 6.90
C LEU A 174 11.71 11.30 6.55
N ASP A 175 12.76 10.53 6.79
CA ASP A 175 14.16 10.81 6.44
C ASP A 175 14.35 11.18 4.96
N THR A 176 13.56 10.61 4.07
CA THR A 176 13.61 10.88 2.63
C THR A 176 13.29 12.34 2.30
N LEU A 177 12.47 13.02 3.11
CA LEU A 177 12.07 14.40 2.88
C LEU A 177 13.07 15.45 3.37
N GLY A 178 14.09 15.06 4.12
CA GLY A 178 15.15 16.00 4.53
C GLY A 178 15.88 16.60 3.32
N GLY A 179 16.11 17.91 3.31
CA GLY A 179 16.77 18.64 2.22
C GLY A 179 15.94 18.82 0.94
N ILE A 180 14.63 18.49 0.97
CA ILE A 180 13.74 18.71 -0.19
C ILE A 180 13.27 20.17 -0.27
N GLY A 181 13.41 20.96 0.81
CA GLY A 181 12.86 22.29 0.93
C GLY A 181 11.46 22.28 1.54
N ASP A 182 10.61 23.22 1.18
CA ASP A 182 9.24 23.29 1.71
C ASP A 182 8.43 22.07 1.23
N LEU A 183 7.71 21.46 2.18
CA LEU A 183 6.91 20.25 1.95
C LEU A 183 5.46 20.63 1.65
N LYS A 184 4.87 20.00 0.63
CA LYS A 184 3.44 20.18 0.33
C LYS A 184 2.64 18.96 0.74
N VAL A 185 1.45 19.20 1.27
CA VAL A 185 0.46 18.18 1.61
C VAL A 185 -0.83 18.50 0.86
N CYS A 186 -1.34 17.53 0.12
CA CYS A 186 -2.63 17.68 -0.53
C CYS A 186 -3.75 17.52 0.51
N VAL A 187 -4.52 18.56 0.71
CA VAL A 187 -5.59 18.63 1.74
C VAL A 187 -6.99 18.41 1.14
N ALA A 188 -7.15 18.70 -0.14
CA ALA A 188 -8.41 18.58 -0.87
C ALA A 188 -8.15 18.44 -2.38
N TYR A 189 -9.17 18.12 -3.15
CA TYR A 189 -9.15 18.19 -4.60
C TYR A 189 -10.12 19.25 -5.11
N LYS A 190 -9.72 19.95 -6.16
CA LYS A 190 -10.57 20.91 -6.87
C LYS A 190 -11.02 20.28 -8.21
N LYS A 191 -12.35 20.19 -8.39
CA LYS A 191 -12.97 19.73 -9.64
C LYS A 191 -12.91 20.81 -10.74
N PRO A 192 -13.11 20.44 -12.03
CA PRO A 192 -13.13 21.40 -13.15
C PRO A 192 -14.17 22.53 -12.99
N ASP A 193 -15.30 22.25 -12.31
CA ASP A 193 -16.33 23.24 -12.03
C ASP A 193 -15.97 24.21 -10.90
N GLY A 194 -14.78 24.04 -10.29
CA GLY A 194 -14.29 24.86 -9.17
C GLY A 194 -14.69 24.32 -7.79
N THR A 195 -15.52 23.29 -7.70
CA THR A 195 -15.92 22.69 -6.42
C THR A 195 -14.71 22.05 -5.74
N VAL A 196 -14.52 22.32 -4.44
CA VAL A 196 -13.49 21.71 -3.61
C VAL A 196 -14.09 20.55 -2.84
N ILE A 197 -13.45 19.39 -2.92
CA ILE A 197 -13.86 18.17 -2.25
C ILE A 197 -12.73 17.67 -1.35
N GLU A 198 -13.08 17.23 -0.15
CA GLU A 198 -12.16 16.66 0.84
C GLU A 198 -12.23 15.14 0.92
N ASN A 199 -13.25 14.54 0.32
CA ASN A 199 -13.41 13.11 0.23
C ASN A 199 -12.90 12.57 -1.11
N PHE A 200 -12.28 11.40 -1.06
CA PHE A 200 -11.84 10.68 -2.25
C PHE A 200 -13.04 10.34 -3.15
N PRO A 201 -13.03 10.73 -4.45
CA PRO A 201 -14.12 10.45 -5.37
C PRO A 201 -14.32 8.94 -5.59
N ALA A 202 -15.56 8.50 -5.67
CA ALA A 202 -15.87 7.10 -5.96
C ALA A 202 -15.68 6.76 -7.45
N ALA A 203 -15.85 7.75 -8.34
CA ALA A 203 -15.67 7.56 -9.78
C ALA A 203 -14.27 7.98 -10.21
N LEU A 204 -13.59 7.10 -10.98
CA LEU A 204 -12.23 7.33 -11.45
C LEU A 204 -12.15 8.53 -12.41
N GLU A 205 -13.20 8.72 -13.20
CA GLU A 205 -13.34 9.84 -14.13
C GLU A 205 -13.31 11.18 -13.40
N GLU A 206 -13.99 11.28 -12.24
CA GLU A 206 -13.93 12.48 -11.41
C GLU A 206 -12.53 12.74 -10.86
N LEU A 207 -11.82 11.68 -10.44
CA LEU A 207 -10.48 11.80 -9.89
C LEU A 207 -9.46 12.23 -10.94
N ALA A 208 -9.61 11.76 -12.18
CA ALA A 208 -8.67 12.06 -13.27
C ALA A 208 -8.60 13.55 -13.60
N ASP A 209 -9.71 14.26 -13.45
CA ASP A 209 -9.83 15.69 -13.76
C ASP A 209 -9.61 16.60 -12.54
N CYS A 210 -9.38 16.01 -11.35
CA CYS A 210 -9.16 16.77 -10.14
C CYS A 210 -7.73 17.36 -10.08
N VAL A 211 -7.65 18.58 -9.57
CA VAL A 211 -6.39 19.25 -9.27
C VAL A 211 -6.18 19.28 -7.75
N PRO A 212 -5.00 18.88 -7.24
CA PRO A 212 -4.73 18.89 -5.81
C PRO A 212 -4.66 20.31 -5.25
N VAL A 213 -5.27 20.51 -4.07
CA VAL A 213 -5.15 21.73 -3.28
C VAL A 213 -4.12 21.47 -2.19
N TYR A 214 -3.06 22.27 -2.18
CA TYR A 214 -1.92 22.07 -1.28
C TYR A 214 -1.91 23.04 -0.12
N GLU A 215 -1.55 22.54 1.05
CA GLU A 215 -0.97 23.28 2.16
C GLU A 215 0.56 23.14 2.10
N THR A 216 1.30 24.21 2.39
CA THR A 216 2.76 24.19 2.42
C THR A 216 3.26 24.26 3.85
N LEU A 217 4.12 23.34 4.22
CA LEU A 217 4.76 23.24 5.52
C LEU A 217 6.28 23.44 5.34
N LYS A 218 6.90 24.01 6.38
CA LYS A 218 8.35 24.18 6.37
C LYS A 218 9.05 22.81 6.39
N GLY A 219 9.99 22.61 5.50
CA GLY A 219 10.85 21.43 5.48
C GLY A 219 11.99 21.49 6.48
N PHE A 220 12.85 20.50 6.44
CA PHE A 220 14.00 20.32 7.32
C PHE A 220 15.20 19.79 6.51
N ASP A 221 16.41 20.13 6.97
CA ASP A 221 17.66 19.70 6.32
C ASP A 221 18.43 18.70 7.19
N ASP A 222 18.00 18.49 8.43
CA ASP A 222 18.69 17.66 9.40
C ASP A 222 18.65 16.17 9.02
N ASP A 223 19.72 15.45 9.34
CA ASP A 223 19.70 13.99 9.35
C ASP A 223 19.02 13.49 10.63
N ILE A 224 17.83 12.91 10.45
CA ILE A 224 17.00 12.38 11.54
C ILE A 224 17.23 10.89 11.83
N SER A 225 18.11 10.23 11.11
CA SER A 225 18.31 8.77 11.17
C SER A 225 18.78 8.26 12.55
N SER A 226 19.36 9.15 13.36
CA SER A 226 19.82 8.86 14.72
C SER A 226 18.76 9.12 15.79
N CYS A 227 17.65 9.81 15.48
CA CYS A 227 16.59 10.08 16.44
C CYS A 227 15.92 8.76 16.88
N ARG A 228 15.60 8.64 18.17
CA ARG A 228 14.95 7.46 18.76
C ARG A 228 13.72 7.82 19.58
N SER A 229 13.43 9.09 19.75
CA SER A 229 12.20 9.60 20.37
C SER A 229 11.62 10.74 19.54
N PHE A 230 10.33 10.99 19.69
CA PHE A 230 9.65 12.08 18.97
C PHE A 230 10.21 13.43 19.38
N ASP A 231 10.64 13.59 20.64
CA ASP A 231 11.20 14.83 21.16
C ASP A 231 12.56 15.19 20.52
N GLU A 232 13.34 14.22 20.07
CA GLU A 232 14.60 14.43 19.37
C GLU A 232 14.46 14.90 17.92
N LEU A 233 13.26 14.77 17.35
CA LEU A 233 13.01 15.23 15.99
C LEU A 233 13.10 16.77 15.90
N PRO A 234 13.62 17.33 14.78
CA PRO A 234 13.53 18.74 14.48
C PRO A 234 12.09 19.24 14.53
N GLU A 235 11.90 20.48 14.94
CA GLU A 235 10.58 21.08 15.10
C GLU A 235 9.73 21.04 13.81
N ALA A 236 10.37 21.17 12.65
CA ALA A 236 9.68 21.05 11.36
C ALA A 236 9.15 19.63 11.12
N CYS A 237 9.90 18.59 11.52
CA CYS A 237 9.45 17.18 11.44
C CYS A 237 8.25 16.95 12.36
N LYS A 238 8.31 17.42 13.59
CA LYS A 238 7.20 17.29 14.56
C LYS A 238 5.93 17.93 14.00
N LYS A 239 6.02 19.18 13.55
CA LYS A 239 4.89 19.90 12.94
C LYS A 239 4.35 19.21 11.70
N TYR A 240 5.21 18.63 10.88
CA TYR A 240 4.79 17.86 9.72
C TYR A 240 3.95 16.64 10.16
N ILE A 241 4.46 15.82 11.07
CA ILE A 241 3.76 14.63 11.58
C ILE A 241 2.45 15.01 12.29
N GLU A 242 2.46 16.02 13.17
CA GLU A 242 1.26 16.50 13.86
C GLU A 242 0.21 16.99 12.85
N ARG A 243 0.65 17.72 11.81
CA ARG A 243 -0.28 18.17 10.78
C ARG A 243 -0.86 17.03 9.94
N LEU A 244 -0.08 16.00 9.62
CA LEU A 244 -0.59 14.80 8.96
C LEU A 244 -1.63 14.08 9.84
N GLU A 245 -1.37 13.97 11.13
CA GLU A 245 -2.30 13.37 12.11
C GLU A 245 -3.65 14.11 12.12
N GLU A 246 -3.64 15.45 12.21
CA GLU A 246 -4.83 16.28 12.12
C GLU A 246 -5.57 16.12 10.79
N LEU A 247 -4.84 16.19 9.66
CA LEU A 247 -5.43 16.11 8.33
C LEU A 247 -6.03 14.75 8.02
N CYS A 248 -5.48 13.68 8.58
CA CYS A 248 -5.95 12.32 8.35
C CYS A 248 -7.01 11.87 9.37
N ASP A 249 -7.25 12.66 10.42
CA ASP A 249 -8.12 12.31 11.55
C ASP A 249 -7.79 10.91 12.11
N CYS A 250 -6.49 10.64 12.28
CA CYS A 250 -6.00 9.33 12.71
C CYS A 250 -4.65 9.47 13.41
N HIS A 251 -4.54 8.94 14.62
CA HIS A 251 -3.31 8.99 15.41
C HIS A 251 -2.12 8.36 14.67
N ILE A 252 -0.98 9.04 14.65
CA ILE A 252 0.27 8.50 14.12
C ILE A 252 1.05 7.90 15.29
N SER A 253 1.00 6.59 15.43
CA SER A 253 1.64 5.85 16.54
C SER A 253 3.11 5.52 16.31
N MET A 254 3.57 5.55 15.05
CA MET A 254 4.93 5.20 14.68
C MET A 254 5.47 6.11 13.57
N VAL A 255 6.75 6.50 13.67
CA VAL A 255 7.44 7.31 12.66
C VAL A 255 8.78 6.64 12.31
N GLY A 256 8.94 6.23 11.04
CA GLY A 256 10.17 5.69 10.51
C GLY A 256 11.12 6.80 10.05
N VAL A 257 12.32 6.83 10.62
CA VAL A 257 13.37 7.82 10.38
C VAL A 257 14.58 7.24 9.64
N GLY A 258 14.47 6.02 9.13
CA GLY A 258 15.49 5.33 8.34
C GLY A 258 15.05 3.91 7.97
N PRO A 259 15.90 3.15 7.26
CA PRO A 259 15.55 1.82 6.73
C PRO A 259 15.61 0.70 7.78
N ASP A 260 16.31 0.89 8.89
CA ASP A 260 16.54 -0.15 9.88
C ASP A 260 15.37 -0.26 10.86
N ARG A 261 15.14 -1.47 11.39
CA ARG A 261 14.06 -1.71 12.35
C ARG A 261 14.20 -0.89 13.65
N GLU A 262 15.43 -0.52 14.00
CA GLU A 262 15.72 0.32 15.17
C GLU A 262 15.49 1.82 14.91
N GLN A 263 15.14 2.19 13.66
CA GLN A 263 14.87 3.55 13.23
C GLN A 263 13.36 3.83 13.13
N ILE A 264 12.62 3.29 14.08
CA ILE A 264 11.19 3.52 14.27
C ILE A 264 11.00 4.18 15.63
N ILE A 265 10.36 5.35 15.63
CA ILE A 265 9.96 6.09 16.82
C ILE A 265 8.52 5.75 17.14
N GLU A 266 8.24 5.27 18.35
CA GLU A 266 6.88 5.06 18.87
C GLU A 266 6.39 6.34 19.56
N ARG A 267 5.07 6.62 19.41
CA ARG A 267 4.39 7.82 19.98
C ARG A 267 3.22 7.40 20.84
#